data_e533fb65772c806383a98f984b5177c2
#
_entry.id   e533fb65772c806383a98f984b5177c2
#
_cell.length_a   1.000
_cell.length_b   1.000
_cell.length_c   1.000
_cell.angle_alpha   90.00
_cell.angle_beta   90.00
_cell.angle_gamma   90.00
#
_symmetry.space_group_name_H-M   'P 1'
#
loop_
_entity.id
_entity.type
_entity.pdbx_description
1 polymer ?
#
loop_
_entity_poly.entity_id
_entity_poly.type
_entity_poly.pdbx_seq_one_letter_code
_entity_poly.pdbx_strand_id
1 'polypeptide(L)'
;MEYVEPPPAPKPEEAAPEEKFRKVLIKPDEDRQIAIQKAQIRDVQEILDLVNGYAAADVMLPRGPQYLYENIRDFVIASDRNVPVYSMMETREELHLIVACGSLHVLWDDIAEIRALAIHPDYQHLGLGSKLVEYLIEDAKKLGIKRVYTFTLTEEFFRTIGFKRQKREELPAKMWGECSRCPKYFKCDEVGMVKVI
;
A
#
# COMPACT_ATOMS: atom_id res chain seq x y z
N MET A 1 13.33 -2.89 -47.91
CA MET A 1 12.18 -2.89 -47.03
C MET A 1 12.58 -2.04 -45.82
N GLU A 2 12.21 -0.75 -45.85
CA GLU A 2 12.50 0.15 -44.74
C GLU A 2 11.57 -0.16 -43.56
N TYR A 3 12.16 -0.35 -42.39
CA TYR A 3 11.43 -0.55 -41.16
C TYR A 3 10.83 0.81 -40.71
N VAL A 4 9.52 0.94 -40.81
CA VAL A 4 8.79 2.11 -40.30
C VAL A 4 8.41 1.80 -38.83
N GLU A 5 9.02 2.57 -37.93
CA GLU A 5 8.65 2.49 -36.49
C GLU A 5 7.15 2.77 -36.29
N PRO A 6 6.44 1.94 -35.53
CA PRO A 6 5.03 2.23 -35.20
C PRO A 6 4.94 3.54 -34.41
N PRO A 7 3.87 4.32 -34.59
CA PRO A 7 3.67 5.55 -33.81
C PRO A 7 3.64 5.22 -32.32
N PRO A 8 4.16 6.12 -31.46
CA PRO A 8 4.10 5.95 -30.02
C PRO A 8 2.65 5.82 -29.57
N ALA A 9 2.40 4.89 -28.63
CA ALA A 9 1.08 4.70 -28.04
C ALA A 9 0.57 6.02 -27.46
N PRO A 10 -0.73 6.34 -27.59
CA PRO A 10 -1.30 7.53 -27.00
C PRO A 10 -1.05 7.53 -25.49
N LYS A 11 -0.56 8.66 -24.97
CA LYS A 11 -0.44 8.86 -23.52
C LYS A 11 -1.83 8.70 -22.92
N PRO A 12 -1.98 7.92 -21.83
CA PRO A 12 -3.25 7.88 -21.11
C PRO A 12 -3.60 9.32 -20.68
N GLU A 13 -4.80 9.75 -20.98
CA GLU A 13 -5.35 11.03 -20.52
C GLU A 13 -5.17 11.07 -19.00
N GLU A 14 -4.58 12.15 -18.49
CA GLU A 14 -4.38 12.37 -17.05
C GLU A 14 -5.74 12.61 -16.39
N ALA A 15 -6.46 11.53 -16.07
CA ALA A 15 -7.61 11.61 -15.19
C ALA A 15 -7.13 12.01 -13.78
N ALA A 16 -7.85 12.92 -13.15
CA ALA A 16 -7.55 13.31 -11.77
C ALA A 16 -7.50 12.08 -10.86
N PRO A 17 -6.63 12.06 -9.81
CA PRO A 17 -6.47 10.88 -8.93
C PRO A 17 -7.80 10.33 -8.41
N GLU A 18 -8.74 11.20 -8.11
CA GLU A 18 -10.08 10.86 -7.58
C GLU A 18 -10.95 10.05 -8.56
N GLU A 19 -10.74 10.19 -9.87
CA GLU A 19 -11.50 9.43 -10.87
C GLU A 19 -11.03 7.98 -11.05
N LYS A 20 -9.85 7.65 -10.53
CA LYS A 20 -9.22 6.33 -10.67
C LYS A 20 -9.65 5.35 -9.57
N PHE A 21 -10.33 5.83 -8.55
CA PHE A 21 -10.87 5.02 -7.47
C PHE A 21 -12.37 4.74 -7.71
N ARG A 22 -12.79 3.55 -7.32
CA ARG A 22 -14.21 3.20 -7.35
C ARG A 22 -14.98 4.18 -6.47
N LYS A 23 -15.90 4.96 -7.06
CA LYS A 23 -16.79 5.85 -6.28
C LYS A 23 -17.67 5.00 -5.37
N VAL A 24 -17.56 5.22 -4.09
CA VAL A 24 -18.38 4.58 -3.06
C VAL A 24 -19.41 5.58 -2.57
N LEU A 25 -20.65 5.14 -2.43
CA LEU A 25 -21.65 5.94 -1.71
C LEU A 25 -21.32 5.86 -0.22
N ILE A 26 -20.56 6.87 0.27
CA ILE A 26 -20.11 6.92 1.65
C ILE A 26 -21.27 7.33 2.53
N LYS A 27 -21.50 6.53 3.56
CA LYS A 27 -22.40 6.89 4.65
C LYS A 27 -21.69 7.85 5.62
N PRO A 28 -22.45 8.64 6.41
CA PRO A 28 -21.89 9.47 7.49
C PRO A 28 -20.96 8.68 8.41
N ASP A 29 -19.98 9.36 9.02
CA ASP A 29 -18.94 8.75 9.87
C ASP A 29 -19.47 7.86 11.00
N GLU A 30 -20.66 8.16 11.51
CA GLU A 30 -21.31 7.45 12.61
C GLU A 30 -21.69 6.01 12.26
N ASP A 31 -21.79 5.67 10.97
CA ASP A 31 -22.22 4.33 10.52
C ASP A 31 -21.05 3.44 10.03
N ARG A 32 -19.80 3.89 10.14
CA ARG A 32 -18.64 3.14 9.64
C ARG A 32 -18.22 2.05 10.64
N GLN A 33 -18.16 0.82 10.17
CA GLN A 33 -17.64 -0.33 10.95
C GLN A 33 -16.33 -0.84 10.34
N ILE A 34 -15.23 -0.22 10.73
CA ILE A 34 -13.92 -0.57 10.23
C ILE A 34 -13.34 -1.75 11.00
N ALA A 35 -13.00 -2.82 10.28
CA ALA A 35 -12.26 -3.96 10.80
C ALA A 35 -10.87 -4.03 10.17
N ILE A 36 -9.83 -4.19 10.99
CA ILE A 36 -8.45 -4.41 10.53
C ILE A 36 -8.09 -5.87 10.73
N GLN A 37 -7.61 -6.53 9.68
CA GLN A 37 -7.29 -7.96 9.69
C GLN A 37 -6.21 -8.31 8.65
N LYS A 38 -5.64 -9.51 8.75
CA LYS A 38 -4.77 -10.07 7.71
C LYS A 38 -5.56 -10.25 6.42
N ALA A 39 -4.93 -9.92 5.30
CA ALA A 39 -5.50 -10.12 3.99
C ALA A 39 -5.62 -11.62 3.64
N GLN A 40 -6.56 -11.92 2.79
CA GLN A 40 -6.83 -13.26 2.26
C GLN A 40 -6.76 -13.25 0.72
N ILE A 41 -6.72 -14.43 0.12
CA ILE A 41 -6.63 -14.58 -1.35
C ILE A 41 -7.77 -13.85 -2.07
N ARG A 42 -8.97 -13.83 -1.50
CA ARG A 42 -10.13 -13.11 -2.06
C ARG A 42 -9.96 -11.60 -2.13
N ASP A 43 -9.08 -11.04 -1.30
CA ASP A 43 -8.87 -9.59 -1.17
C ASP A 43 -7.90 -9.04 -2.22
N VAL A 44 -7.21 -9.92 -2.96
CA VAL A 44 -6.12 -9.56 -3.89
C VAL A 44 -6.57 -8.52 -4.92
N GLN A 45 -7.74 -8.69 -5.53
CA GLN A 45 -8.19 -7.78 -6.58
C GLN A 45 -8.46 -6.37 -6.03
N GLU A 46 -9.11 -6.25 -4.87
CA GLU A 46 -9.40 -4.95 -4.27
C GLU A 46 -8.13 -4.25 -3.76
N ILE A 47 -7.16 -5.02 -3.23
CA ILE A 47 -5.85 -4.48 -2.87
C ILE A 47 -5.12 -3.95 -4.11
N LEU A 48 -5.16 -4.69 -5.23
CA LEU A 48 -4.58 -4.24 -6.50
C LEU A 48 -5.22 -2.95 -6.99
N ASP A 49 -6.54 -2.87 -6.96
CA ASP A 49 -7.30 -1.70 -7.41
C ASP A 49 -6.90 -0.47 -6.56
N LEU A 50 -6.79 -0.64 -5.24
CA LEU A 50 -6.40 0.42 -4.33
C LEU A 50 -4.95 0.88 -4.56
N VAL A 51 -3.99 -0.05 -4.61
CA VAL A 51 -2.57 0.26 -4.80
C VAL A 51 -2.31 0.84 -6.19
N ASN A 52 -2.90 0.25 -7.24
CA ASN A 52 -2.69 0.70 -8.61
C ASN A 52 -3.44 2.01 -8.92
N GLY A 53 -4.50 2.33 -8.19
CA GLY A 53 -5.12 3.66 -8.21
C GLY A 53 -4.09 4.75 -7.86
N TYR A 54 -3.32 4.55 -6.80
CA TYR A 54 -2.21 5.45 -6.42
C TYR A 54 -1.02 5.37 -7.37
N ALA A 55 -0.71 4.20 -7.90
CA ALA A 55 0.36 4.05 -8.89
C ALA A 55 0.06 4.81 -10.19
N ALA A 56 -1.20 4.85 -10.62
CA ALA A 56 -1.63 5.63 -11.77
C ALA A 56 -1.52 7.15 -11.55
N ALA A 57 -1.44 7.60 -10.29
CA ALA A 57 -1.16 8.98 -9.90
C ALA A 57 0.32 9.24 -9.56
N ASP A 58 1.22 8.30 -9.91
CA ASP A 58 2.66 8.36 -9.62
C ASP A 58 3.05 8.44 -8.12
N VAL A 59 2.10 8.14 -7.21
CA VAL A 59 2.32 8.19 -5.75
C VAL A 59 2.94 6.90 -5.23
N MET A 60 2.74 5.77 -5.93
CA MET A 60 3.27 4.46 -5.56
C MET A 60 3.81 3.73 -6.79
N LEU A 61 4.58 2.66 -6.56
CA LEU A 61 4.94 1.73 -7.64
C LEU A 61 3.76 0.78 -7.93
N PRO A 62 3.47 0.51 -9.22
CA PRO A 62 2.42 -0.44 -9.58
C PRO A 62 2.78 -1.85 -9.13
N ARG A 63 1.76 -2.62 -8.76
CA ARG A 63 1.90 -4.03 -8.38
C ARG A 63 1.06 -4.91 -9.31
N GLY A 64 1.65 -6.06 -9.68
CA GLY A 64 0.94 -7.08 -10.45
C GLY A 64 0.29 -8.14 -9.53
N PRO A 65 -0.65 -8.93 -10.06
CA PRO A 65 -1.32 -9.99 -9.28
C PRO A 65 -0.34 -11.00 -8.68
N GLN A 66 0.69 -11.39 -9.43
CA GLN A 66 1.70 -12.34 -8.95
C GLN A 66 2.36 -11.84 -7.66
N TYR A 67 2.76 -10.55 -7.61
CA TYR A 67 3.35 -9.98 -6.41
C TYR A 67 2.44 -10.11 -5.19
N LEU A 68 1.13 -9.84 -5.38
CA LEU A 68 0.16 -9.94 -4.28
C LEU A 68 -0.04 -11.38 -3.83
N TYR A 69 -0.18 -12.33 -4.76
CA TYR A 69 -0.33 -13.75 -4.41
C TYR A 69 0.88 -14.30 -3.66
N GLU A 70 2.09 -13.93 -4.05
CA GLU A 70 3.33 -14.37 -3.40
C GLU A 70 3.49 -13.78 -1.99
N ASN A 71 2.97 -12.57 -1.76
CA ASN A 71 3.17 -11.81 -0.52
C ASN A 71 1.88 -11.58 0.28
N ILE A 72 0.78 -12.25 -0.03
CA ILE A 72 -0.54 -11.97 0.59
C ILE A 72 -0.54 -12.07 2.11
N ARG A 73 0.30 -12.92 2.68
CA ARG A 73 0.42 -13.11 4.13
C ARG A 73 1.02 -11.90 4.85
N ASP A 74 1.77 -11.08 4.14
CA ASP A 74 2.40 -9.88 4.66
C ASP A 74 1.40 -8.72 4.72
N PHE A 75 0.31 -8.82 3.94
CA PHE A 75 -0.70 -7.77 3.84
C PHE A 75 -1.70 -7.78 5.00
N VAL A 76 -2.05 -6.56 5.39
CA VAL A 76 -3.14 -6.24 6.32
C VAL A 76 -4.09 -5.30 5.58
N ILE A 77 -5.38 -5.49 5.82
CA ILE A 77 -6.43 -4.66 5.24
C ILE A 77 -7.29 -4.02 6.34
N ALA A 78 -7.83 -2.86 6.03
CA ALA A 78 -8.99 -2.32 6.73
C ALA A 78 -10.19 -2.39 5.79
N SER A 79 -11.27 -2.97 6.26
CA SER A 79 -12.53 -3.08 5.52
C SER A 79 -13.67 -2.38 6.25
N ASP A 80 -14.56 -1.73 5.49
CA ASP A 80 -15.81 -1.20 6.04
C ASP A 80 -16.91 -2.23 5.86
N ARG A 81 -17.40 -2.77 6.99
CA ARG A 81 -18.44 -3.82 7.03
C ARG A 81 -19.81 -3.30 6.65
N ASN A 82 -20.03 -2.00 6.69
CA ASN A 82 -21.32 -1.38 6.34
C ASN A 82 -21.47 -1.11 4.83
N VAL A 83 -20.41 -1.37 4.06
CA VAL A 83 -20.44 -1.22 2.60
C VAL A 83 -20.24 -2.60 1.95
N PRO A 84 -21.32 -3.31 1.62
CA PRO A 84 -21.21 -4.59 0.95
C PRO A 84 -20.69 -4.41 -0.48
N VAL A 85 -19.70 -5.20 -0.85
CA VAL A 85 -19.23 -5.32 -2.23
C VAL A 85 -19.81 -6.62 -2.80
N TYR A 86 -20.65 -6.49 -3.80
CA TYR A 86 -21.18 -7.67 -4.49
C TYR A 86 -20.13 -8.18 -5.48
N SER A 87 -19.60 -9.38 -5.23
CA SER A 87 -18.80 -10.10 -6.22
C SER A 87 -19.71 -10.58 -7.36
N MET A 88 -19.25 -10.44 -8.60
CA MET A 88 -19.91 -11.07 -9.76
C MET A 88 -19.74 -12.60 -9.78
N MET A 89 -18.94 -13.17 -8.87
CA MET A 89 -18.84 -14.60 -8.69
C MET A 89 -19.89 -15.06 -7.69
N GLU A 90 -20.62 -16.14 -8.02
CA GLU A 90 -21.76 -16.72 -7.29
C GLU A 90 -21.47 -17.22 -5.85
N THR A 91 -20.40 -16.77 -5.22
CA THR A 91 -20.13 -17.09 -3.82
C THR A 91 -20.92 -16.14 -2.92
N ARG A 92 -21.85 -16.68 -2.14
CA ARG A 92 -22.72 -15.98 -1.18
C ARG A 92 -21.97 -15.35 0.01
N GLU A 93 -20.69 -15.11 -0.08
CA GLU A 93 -19.94 -14.39 0.97
C GLU A 93 -20.08 -12.89 0.74
N GLU A 94 -20.60 -12.20 1.75
CA GLU A 94 -20.62 -10.75 1.79
C GLU A 94 -19.18 -10.25 1.82
N LEU A 95 -18.70 -9.72 0.70
CA LEU A 95 -17.43 -9.02 0.62
C LEU A 95 -17.65 -7.60 1.14
N HIS A 96 -16.74 -7.15 1.97
CA HIS A 96 -16.75 -5.79 2.51
C HIS A 96 -15.74 -4.94 1.76
N LEU A 97 -16.05 -3.65 1.55
CA LEU A 97 -15.16 -2.75 0.86
C LEU A 97 -13.82 -2.63 1.58
N ILE A 98 -12.73 -2.94 0.91
CA ILE A 98 -11.38 -2.66 1.40
C ILE A 98 -11.10 -1.17 1.24
N VAL A 99 -10.95 -0.49 2.37
CA VAL A 99 -10.75 0.96 2.44
C VAL A 99 -9.31 1.34 2.74
N ALA A 100 -8.49 0.39 3.15
CA ALA A 100 -7.07 0.60 3.30
C ALA A 100 -6.30 -0.73 3.27
N CYS A 101 -5.04 -0.68 2.89
CA CYS A 101 -4.11 -1.79 2.97
C CYS A 101 -2.70 -1.33 3.32
N GLY A 102 -1.87 -2.26 3.74
CA GLY A 102 -0.44 -2.10 3.96
C GLY A 102 0.19 -3.47 4.16
N SER A 103 1.51 -3.57 4.00
CA SER A 103 2.21 -4.83 4.17
C SER A 103 3.47 -4.68 5.02
N LEU A 104 3.88 -5.76 5.70
CA LEU A 104 5.11 -5.87 6.49
C LEU A 104 5.98 -6.95 5.89
N HIS A 105 7.07 -6.55 5.23
CA HIS A 105 8.04 -7.48 4.64
C HIS A 105 9.23 -7.66 5.56
N VAL A 106 9.47 -8.88 6.02
CA VAL A 106 10.67 -9.22 6.78
C VAL A 106 11.86 -9.27 5.81
N LEU A 107 12.88 -8.45 6.07
CA LEU A 107 14.06 -8.34 5.23
C LEU A 107 15.27 -9.08 5.80
N TRP A 108 15.34 -9.16 7.13
CA TRP A 108 16.38 -9.86 7.86
C TRP A 108 15.91 -10.21 9.27
N ASP A 109 16.78 -10.78 10.09
CA ASP A 109 16.48 -11.26 11.43
C ASP A 109 15.91 -10.20 12.39
N ASP A 110 16.28 -8.93 12.20
CA ASP A 110 15.85 -7.82 13.06
C ASP A 110 15.25 -6.63 12.29
N ILE A 111 15.06 -6.78 10.97
CA ILE A 111 14.66 -5.69 10.06
C ILE A 111 13.42 -6.10 9.26
N ALA A 112 12.42 -5.23 9.26
CA ALA A 112 11.28 -5.31 8.36
C ALA A 112 11.00 -3.96 7.68
N GLU A 113 10.21 -3.99 6.63
CA GLU A 113 9.79 -2.81 5.87
C GLU A 113 8.28 -2.78 5.70
N ILE A 114 7.68 -1.62 6.01
CA ILE A 114 6.28 -1.34 5.66
C ILE A 114 6.23 -0.85 4.23
N ARG A 115 5.39 -1.52 3.42
CA ARG A 115 5.18 -1.24 2.00
C ARG A 115 3.70 -1.12 1.67
N ALA A 116 3.41 -0.55 0.50
CA ALA A 116 2.07 -0.50 -0.07
C ALA A 116 0.99 0.03 0.89
N LEU A 117 1.35 1.00 1.76
CA LEU A 117 0.38 1.65 2.64
C LEU A 117 -0.50 2.57 1.81
N ALA A 118 -1.74 2.18 1.59
CA ALA A 118 -2.72 2.89 0.79
C ALA A 118 -4.05 3.00 1.55
N ILE A 119 -4.65 4.21 1.52
CA ILE A 119 -5.93 4.50 2.15
C ILE A 119 -6.84 5.05 1.08
N HIS A 120 -8.05 4.48 0.92
CA HIS A 120 -9.03 5.01 -0.03
C HIS A 120 -9.26 6.51 0.22
N PRO A 121 -9.30 7.37 -0.82
CA PRO A 121 -9.39 8.83 -0.65
C PRO A 121 -10.51 9.27 0.30
N ASP A 122 -11.68 8.68 0.18
CA ASP A 122 -12.85 8.97 1.01
C ASP A 122 -12.72 8.54 2.48
N TYR A 123 -11.68 7.79 2.81
CA TYR A 123 -11.38 7.31 4.17
C TYR A 123 -10.07 7.89 4.73
N GLN A 124 -9.47 8.84 4.02
CA GLN A 124 -8.31 9.57 4.53
C GLN A 124 -8.69 10.49 5.71
N HIS A 125 -7.69 10.93 6.46
CA HIS A 125 -7.84 11.81 7.63
C HIS A 125 -8.68 11.26 8.80
N LEU A 126 -9.07 9.96 8.74
CA LEU A 126 -9.82 9.26 9.79
C LEU A 126 -8.91 8.46 10.74
N GLY A 127 -7.60 8.66 10.65
CA GLY A 127 -6.63 7.92 11.47
C GLY A 127 -6.39 6.48 11.05
N LEU A 128 -6.96 6.00 9.92
CA LEU A 128 -6.80 4.61 9.47
C LEU A 128 -5.34 4.24 9.16
N GLY A 129 -4.59 5.15 8.53
CA GLY A 129 -3.18 4.93 8.27
C GLY A 129 -2.38 4.65 9.53
N SER A 130 -2.61 5.43 10.59
CA SER A 130 -1.95 5.23 11.89
C SER A 130 -2.31 3.89 12.52
N LYS A 131 -3.59 3.51 12.49
CA LYS A 131 -4.06 2.21 13.01
C LYS A 131 -3.48 1.03 12.25
N LEU A 132 -3.37 1.13 10.91
CA LEU A 132 -2.73 0.10 10.10
C LEU A 132 -1.24 -0.04 10.40
N VAL A 133 -0.52 1.09 10.48
CA VAL A 133 0.90 1.05 10.84
C VAL A 133 1.10 0.50 12.25
N GLU A 134 0.25 0.86 13.20
CA GLU A 134 0.28 0.31 14.56
C GLU A 134 0.08 -1.21 14.55
N TYR A 135 -0.89 -1.71 13.79
CA TYR A 135 -1.12 -3.14 13.63
C TYR A 135 0.13 -3.85 13.05
N LEU A 136 0.76 -3.27 12.00
CA LEU A 136 1.97 -3.83 11.38
C LEU A 136 3.17 -3.79 12.34
N ILE A 137 3.28 -2.75 13.17
CA ILE A 137 4.31 -2.65 14.21
C ILE A 137 4.12 -3.72 15.30
N GLU A 138 2.89 -3.96 15.74
CA GLU A 138 2.61 -5.03 16.70
C GLU A 138 2.89 -6.43 16.11
N ASP A 139 2.62 -6.62 14.82
CA ASP A 139 2.98 -7.84 14.10
C ASP A 139 4.51 -8.01 14.02
N ALA A 140 5.24 -6.94 13.72
CA ALA A 140 6.70 -6.91 13.70
C ALA A 140 7.31 -7.29 15.08
N LYS A 141 6.75 -6.76 16.18
CA LYS A 141 7.18 -7.09 17.54
C LYS A 141 6.99 -8.58 17.85
N LYS A 142 5.84 -9.17 17.45
CA LYS A 142 5.58 -10.61 17.63
C LYS A 142 6.59 -11.48 16.88
N LEU A 143 7.10 -11.00 15.74
CA LEU A 143 8.14 -11.66 14.96
C LEU A 143 9.56 -11.45 15.51
N GLY A 144 9.75 -10.61 16.54
CA GLY A 144 11.06 -10.29 17.11
C GLY A 144 11.84 -9.22 16.33
N ILE A 145 11.19 -8.52 15.40
CA ILE A 145 11.79 -7.40 14.66
C ILE A 145 12.10 -6.25 15.61
N LYS A 146 13.23 -5.61 15.41
CA LYS A 146 13.68 -4.47 16.23
C LYS A 146 13.62 -3.13 15.50
N ARG A 147 13.67 -3.15 14.17
CA ARG A 147 13.70 -1.95 13.34
C ARG A 147 12.73 -2.12 12.17
N VAL A 148 11.80 -1.19 12.06
CA VAL A 148 10.86 -1.14 10.96
C VAL A 148 11.15 0.08 10.10
N TYR A 149 11.36 -0.16 8.82
CA TYR A 149 11.65 0.86 7.81
C TYR A 149 10.46 1.10 6.91
N THR A 150 10.48 2.21 6.21
CA THR A 150 9.59 2.52 5.09
C THR A 150 10.26 3.51 4.16
N PHE A 151 9.95 3.44 2.86
CA PHE A 151 10.20 4.51 1.91
C PHE A 151 8.89 5.21 1.60
N THR A 152 8.89 6.54 1.62
CA THR A 152 7.63 7.30 1.54
C THR A 152 7.81 8.68 0.95
N LEU A 153 6.76 9.17 0.27
CA LEU A 153 6.58 10.57 -0.10
C LEU A 153 5.92 11.39 1.02
N THR A 154 5.34 10.73 2.04
CA THR A 154 4.58 11.36 3.14
C THR A 154 5.36 11.33 4.45
N GLU A 155 6.56 11.94 4.46
CA GLU A 155 7.46 11.98 5.64
C GLU A 155 6.74 12.45 6.91
N GLU A 156 5.91 13.50 6.79
CA GLU A 156 5.22 14.10 7.93
C GLU A 156 4.30 13.09 8.63
N PHE A 157 3.54 12.32 7.87
CA PHE A 157 2.67 11.28 8.43
C PHE A 157 3.47 10.28 9.27
N PHE A 158 4.55 9.73 8.73
CA PHE A 158 5.37 8.75 9.45
C PHE A 158 6.09 9.37 10.66
N ARG A 159 6.44 10.65 10.58
CA ARG A 159 7.04 11.37 11.72
C ARG A 159 6.06 11.48 12.89
N THR A 160 4.78 11.75 12.63
CA THR A 160 3.74 11.85 13.69
C THR A 160 3.54 10.55 14.46
N ILE A 161 3.81 9.40 13.82
CA ILE A 161 3.70 8.07 14.42
C ILE A 161 5.05 7.50 14.88
N GLY A 162 6.07 8.36 15.01
CA GLY A 162 7.32 8.06 15.69
C GLY A 162 8.44 7.48 14.82
N PHE A 163 8.31 7.52 13.49
CA PHE A 163 9.43 7.23 12.61
C PHE A 163 10.38 8.43 12.53
N LYS A 164 11.65 8.14 12.31
CA LYS A 164 12.71 9.14 12.10
C LYS A 164 13.28 8.98 10.70
N ARG A 165 13.57 10.11 10.06
CA ARG A 165 14.27 10.11 8.78
C ARG A 165 15.63 9.47 8.93
N GLN A 166 15.98 8.59 7.98
CA GLN A 166 17.28 7.93 7.87
C GLN A 166 17.96 8.37 6.59
N LYS A 167 19.25 8.72 6.68
CA LYS A 167 20.02 9.03 5.48
C LYS A 167 20.17 7.77 4.62
N ARG A 168 20.22 7.97 3.32
CA ARG A 168 20.30 6.87 2.35
C ARG A 168 21.54 5.99 2.57
N GLU A 169 22.66 6.61 2.90
CA GLU A 169 23.95 5.95 3.15
C GLU A 169 23.96 5.09 4.43
N GLU A 170 23.03 5.36 5.33
CA GLU A 170 22.90 4.67 6.62
C GLU A 170 21.87 3.54 6.55
N LEU A 171 21.17 3.37 5.42
CA LEU A 171 20.19 2.31 5.24
C LEU A 171 20.89 0.96 5.10
N PRO A 172 20.37 -0.09 5.75
CA PRO A 172 20.94 -1.43 5.61
C PRO A 172 20.94 -1.90 4.15
N ALA A 173 21.99 -2.60 3.74
CA ALA A 173 22.15 -3.08 2.36
C ALA A 173 20.95 -3.93 1.87
N LYS A 174 20.26 -4.63 2.77
CA LYS A 174 19.06 -5.42 2.47
C LYS A 174 17.87 -4.60 1.98
N MET A 175 17.82 -3.31 2.33
CA MET A 175 16.78 -2.39 1.86
C MET A 175 16.84 -2.13 0.35
N TRP A 176 18.00 -2.33 -0.26
CA TRP A 176 18.21 -2.01 -1.67
C TRP A 176 17.68 -3.07 -2.67
N GLY A 177 17.12 -4.17 -2.18
CA GLY A 177 16.66 -5.27 -3.02
C GLY A 177 15.62 -4.87 -4.07
N GLU A 178 14.61 -4.09 -3.69
CA GLU A 178 13.62 -3.54 -4.62
C GLU A 178 14.12 -2.26 -5.30
N CYS A 179 14.78 -1.37 -4.56
CA CYS A 179 15.29 -0.12 -5.09
C CYS A 179 16.21 -0.32 -6.29
N SER A 180 17.07 -1.34 -6.27
CA SER A 180 17.99 -1.65 -7.38
C SER A 180 17.28 -1.97 -8.71
N ARG A 181 16.02 -2.39 -8.65
CA ARG A 181 15.16 -2.71 -9.80
C ARG A 181 14.10 -1.64 -10.08
N CYS A 182 14.05 -0.60 -9.25
CA CYS A 182 13.05 0.45 -9.35
C CYS A 182 13.33 1.35 -10.57
N PRO A 183 12.36 1.61 -11.44
CA PRO A 183 12.52 2.53 -12.57
C PRO A 183 12.82 3.97 -12.13
N LYS A 184 12.42 4.34 -10.92
CA LYS A 184 12.68 5.67 -10.31
C LYS A 184 14.00 5.74 -9.53
N TYR A 185 14.87 4.72 -9.56
CA TYR A 185 16.08 4.64 -8.73
C TYR A 185 16.95 5.90 -8.76
N PHE A 186 17.21 6.45 -9.96
CA PHE A 186 18.07 7.63 -10.12
C PHE A 186 17.34 8.97 -9.88
N LYS A 187 16.02 8.95 -9.80
CA LYS A 187 15.16 10.12 -9.59
C LYS A 187 14.16 9.87 -8.46
N CYS A 188 14.57 9.03 -7.48
CA CYS A 188 13.73 8.69 -6.35
C CYS A 188 13.55 9.90 -5.44
N ASP A 189 12.31 10.27 -5.21
CA ASP A 189 11.84 11.35 -4.35
C ASP A 189 11.37 10.88 -2.98
N GLU A 190 11.32 9.56 -2.77
CA GLU A 190 10.97 8.97 -1.48
C GLU A 190 12.09 9.17 -0.45
N VAL A 191 11.69 9.37 0.79
CA VAL A 191 12.59 9.41 1.94
C VAL A 191 12.55 8.09 2.71
N GLY A 192 13.72 7.60 3.11
CA GLY A 192 13.83 6.46 4.00
C GLY A 192 13.54 6.88 5.44
N MET A 193 12.68 6.15 6.12
CA MET A 193 12.37 6.38 7.53
C MET A 193 12.50 5.09 8.33
N VAL A 194 12.82 5.21 9.62
CA VAL A 194 12.99 4.08 10.54
C VAL A 194 12.30 4.32 11.86
N LYS A 195 11.72 3.27 12.41
CA LYS A 195 11.24 3.21 13.79
C LYS A 195 11.88 2.02 14.49
N VAL A 196 12.53 2.28 15.62
CA VAL A 196 13.01 1.25 16.55
C VAL A 196 11.83 0.85 17.45
N ILE A 197 11.60 -0.45 17.62
CA ILE A 197 10.44 -1.00 18.32
C ILE A 197 10.84 -2.01 19.40
#